data_a7abf6ae90e19017cb906b4ddc045ffc
#
_entry.id   a7abf6ae90e19017cb906b4ddc045ffc
#
_cell.length_a   1.000
_cell.length_b   1.000
_cell.length_c   1.000
_cell.angle_alpha   90.00
_cell.angle_beta   90.00
_cell.angle_gamma   90.00
#
_symmetry.space_group_name_H-M   'P 1'
#
loop_
_entity.id
_entity.type
_entity.pdbx_description
1 polymer ?
#
loop_
_entity_poly.entity_id
_entity_poly.type
_entity_poly.pdbx_seq_one_letter_code
_entity_poly.pdbx_strand_id
1 'polypeptide(L)'
;MKLVKSLLLGSAAGIAAVAGAHAADLPSRKAAPVEYVRVCSAYGAGFFYIPGTDTCLRVGGRVRAEYAVGTRFGETADAYGTRARGRLNIDARTATAYGTLRTFIRYELSNNAGNYIGSVNFNPGINLPGQVRNTTPAVTDFLDLAFVQFGPVTAGRAQSFFDFYANDLSFTVLRTADARVNLLAYTATFGSGFSATISLEDRTSGLQVRENGVVSPTGLSRTLGQDFPDLIASLRVDQGWGSAQLSGALSQRNISNAGAAFNSSKDELAFAVQGGVKINLPMLAAGDVLFLQAAYADGALGYLGWFSQFGSGRQLTAAGAAQLTIADYSVDALGNTGSATGWSLVAALRHFWTPQLRSELFGSYSELKLGYTVAGQTVPGVVARPLDPKELIVGANLIWSPVPGLDVGVEVLYNRTELKQAVLAANNAGVRQPLAAGGRLIKSDDAIAGRLRIQRDF
;
A
#
# COMPACT_ATOMS: atom_id res chain seq x y z
N MET A 1 -42.96 -48.48 25.07
CA MET A 1 -42.55 -49.57 24.17
C MET A 1 -43.06 -49.47 22.72
N LYS A 2 -44.02 -48.60 22.36
CA LYS A 2 -44.51 -48.47 20.96
C LYS A 2 -43.59 -47.58 20.07
N LEU A 3 -42.91 -46.61 20.62
CA LEU A 3 -42.04 -45.66 19.84
C LEU A 3 -40.75 -46.33 19.31
N VAL A 4 -40.14 -47.23 20.10
CA VAL A 4 -38.92 -47.95 19.73
C VAL A 4 -39.13 -48.95 18.59
N LYS A 5 -40.32 -49.60 18.56
CA LYS A 5 -40.67 -50.52 17.48
C LYS A 5 -40.92 -49.81 16.15
N SER A 6 -41.48 -48.58 16.17
CA SER A 6 -41.67 -47.76 14.96
C SER A 6 -40.37 -47.20 14.39
N LEU A 7 -39.40 -46.86 15.25
CA LEU A 7 -38.07 -46.44 14.81
C LEU A 7 -37.24 -47.55 14.16
N LEU A 8 -37.33 -48.78 14.72
CA LEU A 8 -36.63 -49.94 14.17
C LEU A 8 -37.24 -50.46 12.87
N LEU A 9 -38.54 -50.35 12.69
CA LEU A 9 -39.20 -50.69 11.42
C LEU A 9 -38.95 -49.65 10.33
N GLY A 10 -38.86 -48.34 10.70
CA GLY A 10 -38.55 -47.28 9.76
C GLY A 10 -37.09 -47.32 9.25
N SER A 11 -36.14 -47.69 10.13
CA SER A 11 -34.75 -47.85 9.73
C SER A 11 -34.48 -49.09 8.86
N ALA A 12 -35.20 -50.21 9.11
CA ALA A 12 -35.10 -51.40 8.28
C ALA A 12 -35.67 -51.21 6.88
N ALA A 13 -36.78 -50.46 6.73
CA ALA A 13 -37.35 -50.11 5.45
C ALA A 13 -36.46 -49.14 4.64
N GLY A 14 -35.76 -48.19 5.31
CA GLY A 14 -34.78 -47.28 4.69
C GLY A 14 -33.56 -48.02 4.12
N ILE A 15 -33.06 -49.02 4.82
CA ILE A 15 -31.90 -49.82 4.37
C ILE A 15 -32.29 -50.75 3.21
N ALA A 16 -33.50 -51.31 3.22
CA ALA A 16 -34.00 -52.16 2.11
C ALA A 16 -34.23 -51.34 0.80
N ALA A 17 -34.61 -50.06 0.89
CA ALA A 17 -34.77 -49.19 -0.26
C ALA A 17 -33.45 -48.80 -0.94
N VAL A 18 -32.35 -48.74 -0.17
CA VAL A 18 -31.02 -48.40 -0.71
C VAL A 18 -30.36 -49.63 -1.38
N ALA A 19 -30.70 -50.85 -0.97
CA ALA A 19 -30.14 -52.10 -1.55
C ALA A 19 -30.74 -52.47 -2.92
N GLY A 20 -31.84 -51.86 -3.35
CA GLY A 20 -32.55 -52.18 -4.61
C GLY A 20 -32.26 -51.28 -5.79
N ALA A 21 -31.43 -50.22 -5.64
CA ALA A 21 -31.12 -49.27 -6.71
C ALA A 21 -29.83 -49.61 -7.48
N HIS A 22 -29.59 -50.87 -7.80
CA HIS A 22 -28.69 -51.19 -8.93
C HIS A 22 -29.49 -51.07 -10.22
N ALA A 23 -29.61 -49.82 -10.70
CA ALA A 23 -30.03 -49.60 -12.06
C ALA A 23 -29.01 -50.22 -13.01
N ALA A 24 -29.51 -51.07 -13.93
CA ALA A 24 -28.70 -51.68 -14.97
C ALA A 24 -27.94 -50.58 -15.72
N ASP A 25 -26.63 -50.60 -15.57
CA ASP A 25 -25.72 -49.74 -16.30
C ASP A 25 -25.74 -50.19 -17.75
N LEU A 26 -26.53 -49.50 -18.60
CA LEU A 26 -26.42 -49.63 -20.04
C LEU A 26 -24.97 -49.23 -20.39
N PRO A 27 -24.28 -50.00 -21.25
CA PRO A 27 -22.92 -49.63 -21.69
C PRO A 27 -23.00 -48.28 -22.40
N SER A 28 -22.90 -47.20 -21.63
CA SER A 28 -22.67 -45.90 -22.20
C SER A 28 -21.32 -45.95 -22.92
N ARG A 29 -21.31 -45.75 -24.23
CA ARG A 29 -20.08 -45.41 -24.95
C ARG A 29 -19.40 -44.36 -24.12
N LYS A 30 -18.22 -44.70 -23.59
CA LYS A 30 -17.35 -43.75 -22.90
C LYS A 30 -17.14 -42.58 -23.89
N ALA A 31 -17.90 -41.52 -23.71
CA ALA A 31 -17.73 -40.32 -24.49
C ALA A 31 -16.24 -39.98 -24.34
N ALA A 32 -15.56 -39.73 -25.46
CA ALA A 32 -14.20 -39.23 -25.42
C ALA A 32 -14.18 -38.07 -24.43
N PRO A 33 -13.19 -38.00 -23.52
CA PRO A 33 -13.14 -36.91 -22.55
C PRO A 33 -13.21 -35.62 -23.34
N VAL A 34 -14.28 -34.88 -23.16
CA VAL A 34 -14.42 -33.55 -23.73
C VAL A 34 -13.42 -32.70 -22.99
N GLU A 35 -12.33 -32.37 -23.65
CA GLU A 35 -11.29 -31.49 -23.10
C GLU A 35 -11.90 -30.06 -23.05
N TYR A 36 -12.64 -29.79 -22.00
CA TYR A 36 -13.36 -28.52 -21.82
C TYR A 36 -12.41 -27.30 -21.72
N VAL A 37 -11.15 -27.54 -21.34
CA VAL A 37 -10.13 -26.50 -21.16
C VAL A 37 -8.81 -26.95 -21.74
N ARG A 38 -8.38 -26.33 -22.82
CA ARG A 38 -7.05 -26.55 -23.41
C ARG A 38 -6.01 -25.76 -22.61
N VAL A 39 -5.00 -26.46 -22.05
CA VAL A 39 -3.90 -25.81 -21.32
C VAL A 39 -3.05 -24.97 -22.27
N CYS A 40 -2.72 -23.75 -21.85
CA CYS A 40 -1.82 -22.84 -22.54
C CYS A 40 -0.45 -22.84 -21.82
N SER A 41 0.50 -23.64 -22.30
CA SER A 41 1.86 -23.76 -21.72
C SER A 41 2.78 -22.59 -22.05
N ALA A 42 2.46 -21.78 -23.07
CA ALA A 42 3.30 -20.68 -23.55
C ALA A 42 3.60 -19.61 -22.50
N TYR A 43 2.72 -19.42 -21.51
CA TYR A 43 2.84 -18.40 -20.47
C TYR A 43 2.98 -18.96 -19.06
N GLY A 44 3.24 -20.27 -18.94
CA GLY A 44 3.47 -20.95 -17.66
C GLY A 44 2.22 -21.62 -17.09
N ALA A 45 2.36 -22.13 -15.86
CA ALA A 45 1.31 -22.90 -15.20
C ALA A 45 0.06 -22.04 -14.87
N GLY A 46 -1.13 -22.66 -14.98
CA GLY A 46 -2.40 -22.05 -14.65
C GLY A 46 -3.04 -21.23 -15.79
N PHE A 47 -2.38 -21.13 -16.96
CA PHE A 47 -3.00 -20.54 -18.14
C PHE A 47 -3.76 -21.59 -18.97
N PHE A 48 -4.92 -21.20 -19.48
CA PHE A 48 -5.75 -22.00 -20.38
C PHE A 48 -6.27 -21.14 -21.53
N TYR A 49 -6.51 -21.76 -22.69
CA TYR A 49 -7.08 -21.05 -23.84
C TYR A 49 -8.56 -20.71 -23.60
N ILE A 50 -8.96 -19.49 -23.92
CA ILE A 50 -10.39 -19.14 -24.04
C ILE A 50 -10.94 -19.90 -25.26
N PRO A 51 -12.01 -20.70 -25.13
CA PRO A 51 -12.55 -21.48 -26.24
C PRO A 51 -12.81 -20.62 -27.48
N GLY A 52 -12.35 -21.09 -28.65
CA GLY A 52 -12.51 -20.40 -29.93
C GLY A 52 -11.56 -19.22 -30.16
N THR A 53 -10.56 -19.02 -29.31
CA THR A 53 -9.57 -17.93 -29.43
C THR A 53 -8.14 -18.40 -29.21
N ASP A 54 -7.16 -17.59 -29.62
CA ASP A 54 -5.74 -17.79 -29.33
C ASP A 54 -5.29 -17.09 -28.02
N THR A 55 -6.27 -16.62 -27.22
CA THR A 55 -6.01 -15.93 -25.98
C THR A 55 -5.89 -16.90 -24.82
N CYS A 56 -4.79 -16.83 -24.09
CA CYS A 56 -4.54 -17.57 -22.87
C CYS A 56 -4.99 -16.75 -21.68
N LEU A 57 -5.84 -17.32 -20.82
CA LEU A 57 -6.38 -16.69 -19.64
C LEU A 57 -5.87 -17.41 -18.39
N ARG A 58 -5.48 -16.64 -17.37
CA ARG A 58 -5.25 -17.12 -16.01
C ARG A 58 -6.13 -16.33 -15.05
N VAL A 59 -6.88 -17.07 -14.23
CA VAL A 59 -7.64 -16.53 -13.10
C VAL A 59 -6.94 -16.99 -11.83
N GLY A 60 -6.75 -16.08 -10.92
CA GLY A 60 -6.12 -16.35 -9.63
C GLY A 60 -6.59 -15.33 -8.61
N GLY A 61 -6.17 -15.46 -7.39
CA GLY A 61 -6.62 -14.55 -6.37
C GLY A 61 -5.92 -14.76 -5.03
N ARG A 62 -6.44 -14.03 -4.04
CA ARG A 62 -5.95 -14.08 -2.67
C ARG A 62 -7.10 -13.85 -1.70
N VAL A 63 -7.15 -14.65 -0.65
CA VAL A 63 -7.94 -14.33 0.54
C VAL A 63 -6.99 -14.06 1.69
N ARG A 64 -7.26 -12.98 2.44
CA ARG A 64 -6.43 -12.57 3.57
C ARG A 64 -7.33 -12.21 4.75
N ALA A 65 -7.04 -12.81 5.90
CA ALA A 65 -7.61 -12.44 7.18
C ALA A 65 -6.51 -11.89 8.09
N GLU A 66 -6.78 -10.76 8.74
CA GLU A 66 -5.81 -10.08 9.58
C GLU A 66 -6.46 -9.62 10.88
N TYR A 67 -5.70 -9.73 11.95
CA TYR A 67 -6.01 -9.19 13.26
C TYR A 67 -4.82 -8.36 13.73
N ALA A 68 -5.05 -7.08 14.00
CA ALA A 68 -4.01 -6.14 14.42
C ALA A 68 -4.31 -5.63 15.83
N VAL A 69 -3.27 -5.49 16.65
CA VAL A 69 -3.31 -4.88 17.96
C VAL A 69 -2.23 -3.82 18.05
N GLY A 70 -2.45 -2.79 18.86
CA GLY A 70 -1.43 -1.76 18.99
C GLY A 70 -1.77 -0.69 20.01
N THR A 71 -0.88 0.26 20.13
CA THR A 71 -1.04 1.41 21.00
C THR A 71 -2.32 2.17 20.60
N ARG A 72 -3.16 2.50 21.57
CA ARG A 72 -4.41 3.24 21.34
C ARG A 72 -4.12 4.66 20.87
N PHE A 73 -4.97 5.14 19.97
CA PHE A 73 -4.92 6.53 19.52
C PHE A 73 -5.58 7.52 20.49
N GLY A 74 -6.25 7.05 21.50
CA GLY A 74 -6.95 7.82 22.52
C GLY A 74 -7.83 6.88 23.34
N GLU A 75 -8.46 7.37 24.40
CA GLU A 75 -9.28 6.55 25.28
C GLU A 75 -10.49 5.93 24.58
N THR A 76 -11.02 6.60 23.58
CA THR A 76 -12.19 6.17 22.80
C THR A 76 -11.83 5.27 21.61
N ALA A 77 -10.53 5.12 21.25
CA ALA A 77 -10.09 4.30 20.15
C ALA A 77 -9.91 2.83 20.57
N ASP A 78 -10.24 1.90 19.69
CA ASP A 78 -9.97 0.50 19.91
C ASP A 78 -8.46 0.24 19.85
N ALA A 79 -7.96 -0.69 20.70
CA ALA A 79 -6.57 -1.14 20.64
C ALA A 79 -6.35 -2.23 19.58
N TYR A 80 -7.39 -2.67 18.92
CA TYR A 80 -7.35 -3.73 17.92
C TYR A 80 -8.19 -3.38 16.70
N GLY A 81 -7.93 -4.08 15.62
CA GLY A 81 -8.74 -4.05 14.41
C GLY A 81 -8.58 -5.33 13.62
N THR A 82 -9.57 -5.61 12.80
CA THR A 82 -9.61 -6.79 11.94
C THR A 82 -9.84 -6.40 10.49
N ARG A 83 -9.32 -7.18 9.56
CA ARG A 83 -9.59 -7.05 8.13
C ARG A 83 -9.76 -8.41 7.49
N ALA A 84 -10.82 -8.56 6.71
CA ALA A 84 -10.95 -9.60 5.71
C ALA A 84 -10.80 -8.97 4.32
N ARG A 85 -9.92 -9.52 3.46
CA ARG A 85 -9.68 -9.03 2.11
C ARG A 85 -9.73 -10.15 1.10
N GLY A 86 -10.53 -9.96 0.05
CA GLY A 86 -10.52 -10.76 -1.17
C GLY A 86 -9.83 -10.00 -2.30
N ARG A 87 -9.06 -10.72 -3.12
CA ARG A 87 -8.42 -10.20 -4.35
C ARG A 87 -8.71 -11.15 -5.48
N LEU A 88 -9.06 -10.61 -6.63
CA LEU A 88 -9.21 -11.34 -7.88
C LEU A 88 -8.20 -10.80 -8.88
N ASN A 89 -7.47 -11.71 -9.55
CA ASN A 89 -6.56 -11.40 -10.65
C ASN A 89 -7.05 -12.09 -11.91
N ILE A 90 -7.06 -11.34 -13.02
CA ILE A 90 -7.33 -11.84 -14.36
C ILE A 90 -6.14 -11.42 -15.24
N ASP A 91 -5.45 -12.38 -15.85
CA ASP A 91 -4.30 -12.16 -16.73
C ASP A 91 -4.60 -12.83 -18.08
N ALA A 92 -4.85 -12.04 -19.11
CA ALA A 92 -5.11 -12.53 -20.47
C ALA A 92 -3.94 -12.15 -21.36
N ARG A 93 -3.44 -13.11 -22.15
CA ARG A 93 -2.28 -12.95 -23.02
C ARG A 93 -2.52 -13.60 -24.38
N THR A 94 -2.15 -12.85 -25.41
CA THR A 94 -2.23 -13.31 -26.82
C THR A 94 -0.87 -13.09 -27.49
N ALA A 95 -0.34 -14.10 -28.14
CA ALA A 95 0.84 -13.94 -28.99
C ALA A 95 0.46 -13.21 -30.27
N THR A 96 1.22 -12.16 -30.63
CA THR A 96 1.02 -11.40 -31.86
C THR A 96 2.33 -11.27 -32.63
N ALA A 97 2.26 -10.87 -33.89
CA ALA A 97 3.45 -10.60 -34.71
C ALA A 97 4.36 -9.49 -34.14
N TYR A 98 3.81 -8.64 -33.26
CA TYR A 98 4.51 -7.51 -32.63
C TYR A 98 4.91 -7.77 -31.17
N GLY A 99 4.78 -9.01 -30.70
CA GLY A 99 5.04 -9.42 -29.33
C GLY A 99 3.77 -9.81 -28.57
N THR A 100 3.90 -10.05 -27.27
CA THR A 100 2.75 -10.43 -26.44
C THR A 100 1.86 -9.24 -26.18
N LEU A 101 0.58 -9.37 -26.52
CA LEU A 101 -0.48 -8.49 -26.00
C LEU A 101 -0.97 -9.07 -24.68
N ARG A 102 -0.88 -8.30 -23.60
CA ARG A 102 -1.31 -8.69 -22.27
C ARG A 102 -2.31 -7.68 -21.71
N THR A 103 -3.41 -8.18 -21.14
CA THR A 103 -4.29 -7.40 -20.29
C THR A 103 -4.30 -8.00 -18.89
N PHE A 104 -4.19 -7.14 -17.89
CA PHE A 104 -4.18 -7.57 -16.51
C PHE A 104 -5.14 -6.72 -15.67
N ILE A 105 -5.97 -7.38 -14.87
CA ILE A 105 -6.88 -6.74 -13.94
C ILE A 105 -6.66 -7.35 -12.55
N ARG A 106 -6.59 -6.47 -11.53
CA ARG A 106 -6.62 -6.85 -10.11
C ARG A 106 -7.65 -6.01 -9.39
N TYR A 107 -8.62 -6.69 -8.81
CA TYR A 107 -9.67 -6.06 -8.01
C TYR A 107 -9.56 -6.53 -6.56
N GLU A 108 -9.72 -5.62 -5.61
CA GLU A 108 -9.69 -5.91 -4.18
C GLU A 108 -10.96 -5.44 -3.48
N LEU A 109 -11.48 -6.29 -2.60
CA LEU A 109 -12.58 -6.01 -1.70
C LEU A 109 -12.12 -6.26 -0.26
N SER A 110 -12.29 -5.28 0.61
CA SER A 110 -11.90 -5.39 2.03
C SER A 110 -13.06 -5.01 2.93
N ASN A 111 -13.19 -5.73 4.04
CA ASN A 111 -14.03 -5.38 5.17
C ASN A 111 -13.13 -5.15 6.38
N ASN A 112 -13.15 -3.94 6.92
CA ASN A 112 -12.33 -3.53 8.06
C ASN A 112 -13.23 -3.25 9.25
N ALA A 113 -12.80 -3.66 10.45
CA ALA A 113 -13.48 -3.36 11.70
C ALA A 113 -12.46 -2.95 12.76
N GLY A 114 -12.89 -2.08 13.68
CA GLY A 114 -12.02 -1.53 14.73
C GLY A 114 -10.90 -0.66 14.17
N ASN A 115 -9.83 -0.52 14.96
CA ASN A 115 -8.65 0.26 14.58
C ASN A 115 -7.62 -0.62 13.87
N TYR A 116 -7.78 -0.82 12.57
CA TYR A 116 -6.86 -1.64 11.78
C TYR A 116 -5.61 -0.83 11.38
N ILE A 117 -4.44 -1.23 11.89
CA ILE A 117 -3.16 -0.57 11.66
C ILE A 117 -2.56 -1.02 10.31
N GLY A 118 -2.10 -0.06 9.50
CA GLY A 118 -1.47 -0.30 8.19
C GLY A 118 -2.47 -0.43 7.04
N SER A 119 -3.70 0.00 7.23
CA SER A 119 -4.60 0.31 6.15
C SER A 119 -4.33 1.74 5.66
N VAL A 120 -4.11 1.91 4.37
CA VAL A 120 -4.02 3.23 3.72
C VAL A 120 -5.35 3.98 3.84
N ASN A 121 -6.41 3.26 4.08
CA ASN A 121 -7.73 3.78 4.40
C ASN A 121 -7.91 3.92 5.92
N PHE A 122 -6.95 4.53 6.56
CA PHE A 122 -7.20 5.17 7.82
C PHE A 122 -8.08 6.39 7.50
N ASN A 123 -9.39 6.15 7.46
CA ASN A 123 -10.34 7.22 7.68
C ASN A 123 -10.37 7.37 9.21
N PRO A 124 -9.63 8.30 9.81
CA PRO A 124 -9.98 8.75 11.13
C PRO A 124 -11.33 9.37 10.90
N GLY A 125 -12.38 8.61 11.17
CA GLY A 125 -13.66 9.25 11.36
C GLY A 125 -13.36 10.43 12.25
N ILE A 126 -13.46 11.64 11.72
CA ILE A 126 -13.34 12.85 12.51
C ILE A 126 -14.37 12.62 13.58
N ASN A 127 -13.93 12.21 14.78
CA ASN A 127 -14.79 12.13 15.93
C ASN A 127 -15.13 13.58 16.26
N LEU A 128 -16.15 14.09 15.58
CA LEU A 128 -16.77 15.32 15.96
C LEU A 128 -17.28 15.13 17.39
N PRO A 129 -17.15 16.13 18.25
CA PRO A 129 -17.63 16.06 19.63
C PRO A 129 -19.07 15.52 19.65
N GLY A 130 -19.29 14.41 20.33
CA GLY A 130 -20.59 13.75 20.43
C GLY A 130 -20.83 12.56 19.51
N GLN A 131 -19.88 12.16 18.68
CA GLN A 131 -19.98 10.90 17.92
C GLN A 131 -19.46 9.74 18.75
N VAL A 132 -20.35 8.82 19.04
CA VAL A 132 -20.07 7.49 19.59
C VAL A 132 -19.22 6.73 18.57
N ARG A 133 -18.24 5.92 19.04
CA ARG A 133 -17.47 4.90 18.31
C ARG A 133 -17.94 4.68 16.87
N ASN A 134 -17.08 4.92 15.90
CA ASN A 134 -17.38 4.48 14.53
C ASN A 134 -17.29 2.94 14.48
N THR A 135 -18.36 2.27 14.91
CA THR A 135 -18.51 0.82 14.92
C THR A 135 -18.94 0.28 13.55
N THR A 136 -19.11 1.14 12.57
CA THR A 136 -19.54 0.70 11.24
C THR A 136 -18.37 0.07 10.51
N PRO A 137 -18.45 -1.21 10.14
CA PRO A 137 -17.43 -1.84 9.31
C PRO A 137 -17.25 -1.07 8.01
N ALA A 138 -16.04 -0.69 7.71
CA ALA A 138 -15.75 -0.04 6.42
C ALA A 138 -15.55 -1.12 5.37
N VAL A 139 -16.48 -1.22 4.44
CA VAL A 139 -16.28 -1.98 3.20
C VAL A 139 -15.58 -1.05 2.21
N THR A 140 -14.43 -1.47 1.74
CA THR A 140 -13.68 -0.74 0.71
C THR A 140 -13.42 -1.66 -0.46
N ASP A 141 -13.77 -1.18 -1.63
CA ASP A 141 -13.50 -1.83 -2.90
C ASP A 141 -12.66 -0.89 -3.78
N PHE A 142 -11.74 -1.46 -4.52
CA PHE A 142 -10.94 -0.66 -5.45
C PHE A 142 -10.28 -1.49 -6.54
N LEU A 143 -10.12 -0.84 -7.68
CA LEU A 143 -9.32 -1.34 -8.79
C LEU A 143 -7.84 -1.11 -8.46
N ASP A 144 -7.13 -2.17 -8.06
CA ASP A 144 -5.71 -2.07 -7.71
C ASP A 144 -4.84 -1.92 -8.96
N LEU A 145 -5.05 -2.79 -9.96
CA LEU A 145 -4.35 -2.76 -11.24
C LEU A 145 -5.34 -2.98 -12.39
N ALA A 146 -5.17 -2.27 -13.50
CA ALA A 146 -5.86 -2.51 -14.76
C ALA A 146 -5.05 -1.91 -15.91
N PHE A 147 -4.31 -2.73 -16.64
CA PHE A 147 -3.41 -2.24 -17.68
C PHE A 147 -3.36 -3.16 -18.89
N VAL A 148 -2.97 -2.57 -20.00
CA VAL A 148 -2.60 -3.25 -21.24
C VAL A 148 -1.10 -3.11 -21.45
N GLN A 149 -0.43 -4.20 -21.81
CA GLN A 149 0.96 -4.20 -22.27
C GLN A 149 0.99 -4.72 -23.71
N PHE A 150 1.65 -3.97 -24.60
CA PHE A 150 1.85 -4.36 -25.98
C PHE A 150 3.25 -4.02 -26.43
N GLY A 151 4.07 -5.05 -26.60
CA GLY A 151 5.51 -4.87 -26.83
C GLY A 151 6.13 -4.04 -25.70
N PRO A 152 6.80 -2.92 -26.02
CA PRO A 152 7.45 -2.06 -25.03
C PRO A 152 6.48 -1.12 -24.28
N VAL A 153 5.22 -1.03 -24.69
CA VAL A 153 4.25 -0.05 -24.15
C VAL A 153 3.44 -0.68 -23.05
N THR A 154 3.28 0.06 -21.93
CA THR A 154 2.34 -0.24 -20.85
C THR A 154 1.41 0.95 -20.68
N ALA A 155 0.09 0.73 -20.70
CA ALA A 155 -0.92 1.76 -20.53
C ALA A 155 -2.02 1.31 -19.58
N GLY A 156 -2.46 2.20 -18.69
CA GLY A 156 -3.52 1.96 -17.71
C GLY A 156 -3.04 2.13 -16.28
N ARG A 157 -3.74 1.50 -15.33
CA ARG A 157 -3.41 1.58 -13.91
C ARG A 157 -2.42 0.48 -13.54
N ALA A 158 -1.18 0.86 -13.22
CA ALA A 158 -0.11 -0.06 -12.90
C ALA A 158 0.74 0.43 -11.72
N GLN A 159 1.69 -0.40 -11.26
CA GLN A 159 2.72 0.02 -10.33
C GLN A 159 3.58 1.09 -11.01
N SER A 160 3.85 2.16 -10.30
CA SER A 160 4.71 3.24 -10.81
C SER A 160 6.10 2.72 -11.18
N PHE A 161 6.65 3.22 -12.28
CA PHE A 161 8.03 2.93 -12.69
C PHE A 161 9.09 3.65 -11.86
N PHE A 162 8.68 4.56 -10.98
CA PHE A 162 9.55 5.13 -9.97
C PHE A 162 9.87 4.11 -8.87
N ASP A 163 8.91 3.25 -8.49
CA ASP A 163 8.99 2.37 -7.33
C ASP A 163 9.99 1.23 -7.57
N PHE A 164 10.72 0.85 -6.52
CA PHE A 164 11.62 -0.31 -6.52
C PHE A 164 11.25 -1.31 -5.45
N TYR A 165 11.41 -0.97 -4.16
CA TYR A 165 10.90 -1.76 -3.06
C TYR A 165 9.49 -1.29 -2.70
N ALA A 166 8.50 -2.13 -2.93
CA ALA A 166 7.10 -1.82 -2.75
C ALA A 166 6.49 -2.58 -1.55
N ASN A 167 7.20 -2.61 -0.42
CA ASN A 167 6.80 -3.28 0.81
C ASN A 167 6.56 -4.80 0.68
N ASP A 168 7.33 -5.46 -0.16
CA ASP A 168 7.19 -6.89 -0.46
C ASP A 168 7.45 -7.81 0.74
N LEU A 169 8.28 -7.37 1.70
CA LEU A 169 8.70 -8.15 2.86
C LEU A 169 8.01 -7.75 4.17
N SER A 170 7.12 -6.77 4.16
CA SER A 170 6.43 -6.30 5.36
C SER A 170 4.92 -6.41 5.23
N PHE A 171 4.22 -6.59 6.34
CA PHE A 171 2.77 -6.45 6.37
C PHE A 171 2.36 -4.99 6.46
N THR A 172 3.27 -4.16 6.93
CA THR A 172 3.09 -2.72 7.07
C THR A 172 3.77 -1.95 5.94
N VAL A 173 3.41 -0.69 5.76
CA VAL A 173 4.00 0.21 4.77
C VAL A 173 5.17 0.95 5.42
N LEU A 174 6.32 0.95 4.76
CA LEU A 174 7.50 1.74 5.10
C LEU A 174 7.50 3.09 4.36
N ARG A 175 8.48 3.93 4.59
CA ARG A 175 8.66 5.19 3.86
C ARG A 175 9.27 4.96 2.48
N THR A 176 8.44 4.46 1.59
CA THR A 176 8.72 4.16 0.19
C THR A 176 7.56 4.63 -0.69
N ALA A 177 7.84 4.87 -1.95
CA ALA A 177 6.90 5.40 -2.93
C ALA A 177 5.98 4.32 -3.53
N ASP A 178 5.58 3.32 -2.81
CA ASP A 178 4.71 2.23 -3.27
C ASP A 178 3.34 2.75 -3.77
N ALA A 179 3.22 3.06 -5.06
CA ALA A 179 2.01 3.65 -5.63
C ALA A 179 1.53 2.94 -6.90
N ARG A 180 0.21 2.81 -7.02
CA ARG A 180 -0.48 2.38 -8.25
C ARG A 180 -1.14 3.60 -8.86
N VAL A 181 -0.76 3.91 -10.08
CA VAL A 181 -1.16 5.13 -10.78
C VAL A 181 -1.64 4.82 -12.20
N ASN A 182 -2.43 5.71 -12.78
CA ASN A 182 -2.71 5.66 -14.21
C ASN A 182 -1.46 6.16 -14.94
N LEU A 183 -0.99 5.39 -15.91
CA LEU A 183 0.25 5.68 -16.59
C LEU A 183 0.23 5.29 -18.07
N LEU A 184 1.12 5.92 -18.81
CA LEU A 184 1.55 5.50 -20.14
C LEU A 184 3.07 5.43 -20.14
N ALA A 185 3.62 4.24 -20.34
CA ALA A 185 5.06 3.99 -20.25
C ALA A 185 5.60 3.28 -21.50
N TYR A 186 6.85 3.58 -21.82
CA TYR A 186 7.65 2.89 -22.82
C TYR A 186 8.91 2.33 -22.15
N THR A 187 9.13 1.01 -22.25
CA THR A 187 10.30 0.32 -21.70
C THR A 187 11.15 -0.26 -22.82
N ALA A 188 12.36 0.25 -22.95
CA ALA A 188 13.39 -0.32 -23.84
C ALA A 188 14.24 -1.35 -23.08
N THR A 189 14.49 -2.50 -23.68
CA THR A 189 15.39 -3.54 -23.15
C THR A 189 16.64 -3.62 -23.98
N PHE A 190 17.83 -3.61 -23.35
CA PHE A 190 19.12 -3.52 -24.03
C PHE A 190 19.92 -4.83 -24.00
N GLY A 191 19.29 -5.93 -23.55
CA GLY A 191 19.97 -7.19 -23.30
C GLY A 191 20.69 -7.22 -21.95
N SER A 192 21.23 -8.40 -21.60
CA SER A 192 21.94 -8.61 -20.31
C SER A 192 21.19 -8.12 -19.07
N GLY A 193 19.84 -8.11 -19.11
CA GLY A 193 18.99 -7.69 -18.00
C GLY A 193 18.85 -6.18 -17.83
N PHE A 194 19.41 -5.33 -18.71
CA PHE A 194 19.24 -3.88 -18.65
C PHE A 194 17.95 -3.42 -19.32
N SER A 195 17.27 -2.48 -18.69
CA SER A 195 16.11 -1.81 -19.24
C SER A 195 16.08 -0.33 -18.83
N ALA A 196 15.46 0.49 -19.68
CA ALA A 196 15.17 1.89 -19.39
C ALA A 196 13.69 2.15 -19.66
N THR A 197 13.04 2.87 -18.78
CA THR A 197 11.63 3.21 -18.92
C THR A 197 11.44 4.73 -18.83
N ILE A 198 10.59 5.26 -19.70
CA ILE A 198 10.00 6.59 -19.57
C ILE A 198 8.52 6.40 -19.38
N SER A 199 7.93 7.06 -18.38
CA SER A 199 6.52 6.97 -18.02
C SER A 199 5.92 8.33 -17.75
N LEU A 200 4.71 8.54 -18.24
CA LEU A 200 3.82 9.64 -17.85
C LEU A 200 2.83 9.10 -16.84
N GLU A 201 2.81 9.66 -15.62
CA GLU A 201 2.05 9.13 -14.50
C GLU A 201 1.15 10.19 -13.87
N ASP A 202 -0.13 9.84 -13.66
CA ASP A 202 -1.06 10.71 -12.96
C ASP A 202 -0.89 10.56 -11.45
N ARG A 203 -0.40 11.59 -10.79
CA ARG A 203 -0.15 11.60 -9.34
C ARG A 203 -1.42 11.58 -8.49
N THR A 204 -2.58 11.89 -9.06
CA THR A 204 -3.86 11.98 -8.34
C THR A 204 -4.72 10.72 -8.47
N SER A 205 -4.37 9.81 -9.35
CA SER A 205 -5.21 8.65 -9.74
C SER A 205 -5.20 7.49 -8.75
N GLY A 206 -4.62 7.62 -7.56
CA GLY A 206 -4.44 6.53 -6.62
C GLY A 206 -5.03 6.74 -5.24
N LEU A 207 -5.11 5.67 -4.45
CA LEU A 207 -5.32 5.74 -3.00
C LEU A 207 -4.20 6.50 -2.28
N GLN A 208 -3.04 6.57 -2.90
CA GLN A 208 -1.85 7.28 -2.46
C GLN A 208 -1.62 8.46 -3.40
N VAL A 209 -2.26 9.57 -3.10
CA VAL A 209 -2.05 10.82 -3.82
C VAL A 209 -0.63 11.30 -3.55
N ARG A 210 0.20 11.44 -4.60
CA ARG A 210 1.60 11.88 -4.48
C ARG A 210 1.75 13.39 -4.31
N GLU A 211 0.66 14.09 -4.09
CA GLU A 211 0.62 15.52 -3.86
C GLU A 211 0.09 15.82 -2.46
N ASN A 212 0.88 16.52 -1.65
CA ASN A 212 0.53 16.87 -0.28
C ASN A 212 -0.08 18.27 -0.16
N GLY A 213 -0.28 18.95 -1.27
CA GLY A 213 -0.87 20.28 -1.29
C GLY A 213 0.06 21.40 -0.84
N VAL A 214 -0.53 22.54 -0.48
CA VAL A 214 0.14 23.79 -0.13
C VAL A 214 -0.38 24.33 1.19
N VAL A 215 0.49 24.88 2.03
CA VAL A 215 0.13 25.60 3.24
C VAL A 215 0.40 27.08 3.12
N SER A 216 -0.44 27.92 3.71
CA SER A 216 -0.24 29.36 3.83
C SER A 216 -0.72 29.86 5.18
N PRO A 217 -0.20 31.03 5.67
CA PRO A 217 -0.65 31.65 6.90
C PRO A 217 -2.15 32.00 6.89
N THR A 218 -2.71 32.30 5.73
CA THR A 218 -4.12 32.67 5.54
C THR A 218 -5.03 31.46 5.37
N GLY A 219 -4.47 30.26 5.13
CA GLY A 219 -5.24 29.05 4.82
C GLY A 219 -5.93 29.07 3.44
N LEU A 220 -5.66 30.08 2.61
CA LEU A 220 -6.33 30.27 1.31
C LEU A 220 -5.50 29.82 0.11
N SER A 221 -4.24 29.44 0.29
CA SER A 221 -3.43 28.85 -0.78
C SER A 221 -3.83 27.41 -1.02
N ARG A 222 -3.88 27.01 -2.28
CA ARG A 222 -4.25 25.68 -2.74
C ARG A 222 -3.48 25.31 -3.99
N THR A 223 -3.35 24.03 -4.25
CA THR A 223 -2.92 23.55 -5.57
C THR A 223 -4.05 23.76 -6.57
N LEU A 224 -3.68 24.15 -7.77
CA LEU A 224 -4.54 24.25 -8.94
C LEU A 224 -4.48 22.95 -9.74
N GLY A 225 -5.27 22.89 -10.82
CA GLY A 225 -5.20 21.80 -11.80
C GLY A 225 -3.80 21.66 -12.40
N GLN A 226 -3.51 20.46 -12.88
CA GLN A 226 -2.23 20.10 -13.49
C GLN A 226 -2.28 20.31 -14.99
N ASP A 227 -1.22 20.87 -15.59
CA ASP A 227 -1.07 20.96 -17.02
C ASP A 227 -0.44 19.71 -17.61
N PHE A 228 0.43 19.04 -16.81
CA PHE A 228 1.16 17.84 -17.23
C PHE A 228 1.12 16.76 -16.15
N PRO A 229 1.08 15.46 -16.56
CA PRO A 229 1.35 14.36 -15.65
C PRO A 229 2.80 14.38 -15.17
N ASP A 230 3.10 13.62 -14.12
CA ASP A 230 4.47 13.45 -13.67
C ASP A 230 5.27 12.69 -14.73
N LEU A 231 6.48 13.15 -15.02
CA LEU A 231 7.42 12.46 -15.91
C LEU A 231 8.37 11.62 -15.07
N ILE A 232 8.35 10.32 -15.31
CA ILE A 232 9.21 9.36 -14.63
C ILE A 232 10.23 8.80 -15.63
N ALA A 233 11.48 8.68 -15.17
CA ALA A 233 12.50 7.93 -15.88
C ALA A 233 13.15 6.92 -14.93
N SER A 234 13.36 5.68 -15.38
CA SER A 234 14.04 4.66 -14.60
C SER A 234 15.00 3.84 -15.44
N LEU A 235 16.13 3.50 -14.83
CA LEU A 235 17.12 2.55 -15.35
C LEU A 235 17.16 1.37 -14.41
N ARG A 236 17.04 0.17 -14.94
CA ARG A 236 16.98 -1.06 -14.15
C ARG A 236 17.90 -2.13 -14.76
N VAL A 237 18.51 -2.90 -13.88
CA VAL A 237 19.25 -4.12 -14.22
C VAL A 237 18.72 -5.28 -13.36
N ASP A 238 18.40 -6.40 -14.00
CA ASP A 238 18.00 -7.66 -13.37
C ASP A 238 18.98 -8.74 -13.80
N GLN A 239 19.67 -9.38 -12.84
CA GLN A 239 20.67 -10.42 -13.08
C GLN A 239 20.63 -11.51 -12.01
N GLY A 240 21.45 -12.54 -12.11
CA GLY A 240 21.50 -13.66 -11.16
C GLY A 240 21.81 -13.26 -9.72
N TRP A 241 22.59 -12.18 -9.51
CA TRP A 241 22.90 -11.66 -8.18
C TRP A 241 21.73 -10.89 -7.54
N GLY A 242 20.77 -10.44 -8.34
CA GLY A 242 19.65 -9.62 -7.90
C GLY A 242 19.25 -8.56 -8.91
N SER A 243 18.82 -7.39 -8.43
CA SER A 243 18.45 -6.26 -9.29
C SER A 243 18.86 -4.92 -8.68
N ALA A 244 19.06 -3.92 -9.54
CA ALA A 244 19.26 -2.54 -9.11
C ALA A 244 18.43 -1.60 -10.00
N GLN A 245 18.00 -0.49 -9.43
CA GLN A 245 17.23 0.52 -10.14
C GLN A 245 17.64 1.93 -9.69
N LEU A 246 17.73 2.83 -10.64
CA LEU A 246 17.80 4.28 -10.43
C LEU A 246 16.59 4.92 -11.08
N SER A 247 15.82 5.71 -10.33
CA SER A 247 14.61 6.37 -10.80
C SER A 247 14.66 7.85 -10.51
N GLY A 248 14.07 8.65 -11.41
CA GLY A 248 13.82 10.08 -11.25
C GLY A 248 12.37 10.41 -11.59
N ALA A 249 11.82 11.41 -10.91
CA ALA A 249 10.51 11.97 -11.14
C ALA A 249 10.59 13.48 -11.25
N LEU A 250 9.90 14.05 -12.24
CA LEU A 250 9.67 15.48 -12.38
C LEU A 250 8.17 15.74 -12.33
N SER A 251 7.75 16.72 -11.54
CA SER A 251 6.36 17.02 -11.28
C SER A 251 6.12 18.52 -11.25
N GLN A 252 5.11 19.00 -11.96
CA GLN A 252 4.69 20.40 -11.90
C GLN A 252 3.75 20.62 -10.71
N ARG A 253 3.89 21.75 -10.03
CA ARG A 253 2.99 22.21 -8.97
C ARG A 253 2.43 23.58 -9.29
N ASN A 254 1.16 23.63 -9.66
CA ASN A 254 0.45 24.88 -9.90
C ASN A 254 -0.14 25.37 -8.57
N ILE A 255 0.35 26.49 -8.07
CA ILE A 255 0.01 27.03 -6.76
C ILE A 255 -0.77 28.31 -6.92
N SER A 256 -1.99 28.36 -6.36
CA SER A 256 -2.77 29.59 -6.23
C SER A 256 -2.53 30.22 -4.87
N ASN A 257 -2.28 31.51 -4.88
CA ASN A 257 -2.21 32.32 -3.67
C ASN A 257 -3.41 33.28 -3.62
N ALA A 258 -4.54 32.77 -3.16
CA ALA A 258 -5.80 33.54 -3.10
C ALA A 258 -5.91 34.47 -1.89
N GLY A 259 -4.93 34.54 -1.02
CA GLY A 259 -4.98 35.30 0.23
C GLY A 259 -3.95 36.40 0.39
N ALA A 260 -3.08 36.59 -0.59
CA ALA A 260 -2.17 37.72 -0.62
C ALA A 260 -2.87 38.94 -1.23
N ALA A 261 -2.33 40.13 -0.99
CA ALA A 261 -2.79 41.39 -1.62
C ALA A 261 -2.80 41.33 -3.16
N PHE A 262 -2.24 40.24 -3.71
CA PHE A 262 -2.20 39.92 -5.15
C PHE A 262 -2.60 38.46 -5.36
N ASN A 263 -3.70 38.23 -6.05
CA ASN A 263 -4.02 36.93 -6.61
C ASN A 263 -2.95 36.55 -7.64
N SER A 264 -2.04 35.68 -7.27
CA SER A 264 -1.02 35.16 -8.18
C SER A 264 -1.10 33.63 -8.25
N SER A 265 -0.91 33.08 -9.43
CA SER A 265 -0.58 31.68 -9.63
C SER A 265 0.91 31.57 -9.92
N LYS A 266 1.53 30.52 -9.41
CA LYS A 266 2.93 30.18 -9.70
C LYS A 266 3.03 28.72 -10.08
N ASP A 267 3.87 28.45 -11.06
CA ASP A 267 4.23 27.11 -11.48
C ASP A 267 5.60 26.79 -10.88
N GLU A 268 5.63 25.76 -10.05
CA GLU A 268 6.85 25.29 -9.40
C GLU A 268 7.19 23.89 -9.92
N LEU A 269 8.48 23.62 -10.07
CA LEU A 269 8.97 22.29 -10.45
C LEU A 269 9.42 21.53 -9.22
N ALA A 270 8.79 20.39 -9.01
CA ALA A 270 9.12 19.43 -7.96
C ALA A 270 9.86 18.24 -8.55
N PHE A 271 10.74 17.61 -7.79
CA PHE A 271 11.42 16.40 -8.25
C PHE A 271 11.67 15.40 -7.12
N ALA A 272 11.88 14.14 -7.52
CA ALA A 272 12.38 13.11 -6.63
C ALA A 272 13.40 12.22 -7.37
N VAL A 273 14.32 11.65 -6.61
CA VAL A 273 15.29 10.66 -7.10
C VAL A 273 15.35 9.50 -6.12
N GLN A 274 15.53 8.29 -6.66
CA GLN A 274 15.58 7.06 -5.87
C GLN A 274 16.61 6.12 -6.46
N GLY A 275 17.40 5.48 -5.59
CA GLY A 275 18.26 4.35 -5.91
C GLY A 275 17.93 3.15 -5.03
N GLY A 276 17.84 1.97 -5.62
CA GLY A 276 17.54 0.74 -4.90
C GLY A 276 18.35 -0.45 -5.42
N VAL A 277 18.65 -1.38 -4.53
CA VAL A 277 19.31 -2.65 -4.84
C VAL A 277 18.63 -3.80 -4.09
N LYS A 278 18.41 -4.90 -4.80
CA LYS A 278 18.02 -6.21 -4.27
C LYS A 278 19.17 -7.15 -4.46
N ILE A 279 19.64 -7.78 -3.42
CA ILE A 279 20.75 -8.75 -3.44
C ILE A 279 20.18 -10.12 -3.07
N ASN A 280 20.35 -11.10 -3.94
CA ASN A 280 20.07 -12.50 -3.63
C ASN A 280 21.20 -13.06 -2.77
N LEU A 281 20.87 -13.72 -1.66
CA LEU A 281 21.81 -14.23 -0.68
C LEU A 281 21.74 -15.77 -0.56
N PRO A 282 21.88 -16.52 -1.67
CA PRO A 282 21.73 -17.99 -1.65
C PRO A 282 22.79 -18.67 -0.77
N MET A 283 23.87 -17.97 -0.42
CA MET A 283 24.93 -18.47 0.49
C MET A 283 24.44 -18.58 1.95
N LEU A 284 23.39 -17.85 2.34
CA LEU A 284 22.78 -17.96 3.68
C LEU A 284 21.70 -19.04 3.67
N ALA A 285 20.66 -18.84 2.86
CA ALA A 285 19.65 -19.85 2.55
C ALA A 285 19.03 -19.61 1.18
N ALA A 286 18.51 -20.67 0.56
CA ALA A 286 17.81 -20.55 -0.72
C ALA A 286 16.57 -19.67 -0.58
N GLY A 287 16.52 -18.57 -1.35
CA GLY A 287 15.41 -17.59 -1.30
C GLY A 287 15.65 -16.38 -0.41
N ASP A 288 16.80 -16.31 0.26
CA ASP A 288 17.20 -15.13 1.04
C ASP A 288 17.48 -13.95 0.13
N VAL A 289 17.00 -12.79 0.55
CA VAL A 289 17.18 -11.53 -0.18
C VAL A 289 17.36 -10.36 0.77
N LEU A 290 18.19 -9.41 0.35
CA LEU A 290 18.35 -8.10 1.00
C LEU A 290 17.91 -7.00 0.03
N PHE A 291 17.04 -6.12 0.49
CA PHE A 291 16.67 -4.87 -0.19
C PHE A 291 17.28 -3.69 0.55
N LEU A 292 17.87 -2.77 -0.21
CA LEU A 292 18.31 -1.46 0.28
C LEU A 292 17.81 -0.41 -0.71
N GLN A 293 17.26 0.70 -0.20
CA GLN A 293 16.74 1.79 -1.00
C GLN A 293 16.98 3.12 -0.31
N ALA A 294 17.33 4.13 -1.08
CA ALA A 294 17.42 5.51 -0.65
C ALA A 294 16.68 6.42 -1.62
N ALA A 295 15.96 7.42 -1.12
CA ALA A 295 15.25 8.40 -1.92
C ALA A 295 15.39 9.80 -1.35
N TYR A 296 15.36 10.81 -2.22
CA TYR A 296 15.32 12.23 -1.90
C TYR A 296 14.22 12.90 -2.73
N ALA A 297 13.54 13.89 -2.15
CA ALA A 297 12.53 14.66 -2.85
C ALA A 297 12.56 16.13 -2.43
N ASP A 298 12.21 17.00 -3.38
CA ASP A 298 12.00 18.43 -3.21
C ASP A 298 10.65 18.81 -3.84
N GLY A 299 9.71 19.31 -3.02
CA GLY A 299 8.35 19.61 -3.44
C GLY A 299 7.52 18.39 -3.87
N ALA A 300 7.99 17.17 -3.58
CA ALA A 300 7.38 15.91 -4.04
C ALA A 300 7.46 14.81 -2.97
N LEU A 301 7.09 15.13 -1.73
CA LEU A 301 7.27 14.26 -0.56
C LEU A 301 6.49 12.94 -0.66
N GLY A 302 5.47 12.87 -1.50
CA GLY A 302 4.74 11.64 -1.79
C GLY A 302 5.62 10.53 -2.37
N TYR A 303 6.71 10.89 -3.09
CA TYR A 303 7.70 9.94 -3.59
C TYR A 303 8.61 9.34 -2.50
N LEU A 304 8.54 9.86 -1.27
CA LEU A 304 9.17 9.30 -0.08
C LEU A 304 8.20 8.48 0.78
N GLY A 305 6.95 8.28 0.33
CA GLY A 305 5.90 7.67 1.13
C GLY A 305 5.31 8.59 2.21
N TRP A 306 5.52 9.92 2.10
CA TRP A 306 4.86 10.90 2.94
C TRP A 306 3.67 11.47 2.19
N PHE A 307 2.49 10.99 2.52
CA PHE A 307 1.22 11.52 2.00
C PHE A 307 0.67 12.56 2.97
N SER A 308 -0.31 13.33 2.56
CA SER A 308 -0.89 14.48 3.29
C SER A 308 -1.24 14.20 4.75
N GLN A 309 -1.33 12.94 5.12
CA GLN A 309 -1.47 12.47 6.49
C GLN A 309 -0.33 11.53 6.85
N PHE A 310 0.10 11.55 8.11
CA PHE A 310 1.10 10.63 8.59
C PHE A 310 0.62 9.20 8.40
N GLY A 311 1.45 8.41 7.74
CA GLY A 311 1.15 7.09 7.28
C GLY A 311 0.96 6.01 8.33
N SER A 312 1.46 4.89 8.07
CA SER A 312 1.20 3.54 8.53
C SER A 312 1.40 3.21 10.02
N GLY A 313 1.97 4.09 10.80
CA GLY A 313 2.14 3.90 12.25
C GLY A 313 1.20 4.77 13.06
N ARG A 314 1.34 4.73 14.38
CA ARG A 314 0.69 5.69 15.24
C ARG A 314 1.24 7.07 14.93
N GLN A 315 0.36 8.03 14.88
CA GLN A 315 0.70 9.40 14.60
C GLN A 315 0.89 10.16 15.92
N LEU A 316 1.85 11.06 15.97
CA LEU A 316 1.87 12.12 16.97
C LEU A 316 0.53 12.82 17.08
N THR A 317 -0.20 12.83 15.97
CA THR A 317 -1.52 13.36 15.81
C THR A 317 -2.59 12.58 16.54
N ALA A 318 -2.40 11.30 16.77
CA ALA A 318 -3.41 10.53 17.47
C ALA A 318 -3.30 10.68 18.96
N ALA A 319 -2.09 10.74 19.49
CA ALA A 319 -1.90 11.15 20.89
C ALA A 319 -2.32 12.59 21.10
N GLY A 320 -2.44 13.33 20.04
CA GLY A 320 -2.70 14.73 20.10
C GLY A 320 -3.69 15.27 19.10
N ALA A 321 -4.37 14.47 18.28
CA ALA A 321 -5.25 14.94 17.20
C ALA A 321 -4.73 16.19 16.48
N ALA A 322 -3.47 16.45 16.58
CA ALA A 322 -2.83 17.44 15.79
C ALA A 322 -2.47 16.75 14.51
N GLN A 323 -3.36 16.72 13.57
CA GLN A 323 -2.97 16.39 12.21
C GLN A 323 -1.82 17.32 11.83
N LEU A 324 -0.61 16.77 11.82
CA LEU A 324 0.52 17.48 11.26
C LEU A 324 0.26 17.50 9.75
N THR A 325 -0.16 18.63 9.25
CA THR A 325 -0.32 18.81 7.82
C THR A 325 1.07 18.78 7.20
N ILE A 326 1.31 17.79 6.36
CA ILE A 326 2.46 17.75 5.46
C ILE A 326 1.99 18.32 4.15
N ALA A 327 2.73 19.30 3.65
CA ALA A 327 2.51 19.92 2.35
C ALA A 327 3.83 19.95 1.58
N ASP A 328 3.72 19.83 0.25
CA ASP A 328 4.87 19.88 -0.63
C ASP A 328 5.44 21.31 -0.74
N TYR A 329 4.58 22.31 -0.57
CA TYR A 329 4.92 23.72 -0.68
C TYR A 329 4.28 24.57 0.41
N SER A 330 4.91 25.70 0.67
CA SER A 330 4.35 26.79 1.47
C SER A 330 4.31 28.08 0.66
N VAL A 331 3.38 28.97 1.03
CA VAL A 331 3.31 30.33 0.49
C VAL A 331 3.34 31.27 1.69
N ASP A 332 4.24 32.26 1.69
CA ASP A 332 4.31 33.28 2.74
C ASP A 332 3.27 34.39 2.53
N ALA A 333 3.19 35.35 3.48
CA ALA A 333 2.27 36.49 3.39
C ALA A 333 2.55 37.42 2.20
N LEU A 334 3.73 37.37 1.62
CA LEU A 334 4.14 38.16 0.46
C LEU A 334 3.93 37.41 -0.87
N GLY A 335 3.49 36.13 -0.79
CA GLY A 335 3.27 35.30 -1.96
C GLY A 335 4.51 34.55 -2.45
N ASN A 336 5.61 34.54 -1.69
CA ASN A 336 6.76 33.71 -2.03
C ASN A 336 6.48 32.26 -1.71
N THR A 337 6.89 31.38 -2.61
CA THR A 337 6.77 29.92 -2.48
C THR A 337 8.04 29.34 -1.88
N GLY A 338 7.89 28.31 -1.06
CA GLY A 338 8.99 27.50 -0.53
C GLY A 338 8.64 26.03 -0.61
N SER A 339 9.55 25.21 -1.15
CA SER A 339 9.38 23.76 -1.20
C SER A 339 9.70 23.09 0.14
N ALA A 340 9.04 21.99 0.43
CA ALA A 340 9.43 21.07 1.48
C ALA A 340 10.33 19.99 0.89
N THR A 341 11.42 19.68 1.58
CA THR A 341 12.37 18.66 1.15
C THR A 341 12.42 17.49 2.13
N GLY A 342 12.94 16.36 1.69
CA GLY A 342 13.14 15.22 2.56
C GLY A 342 13.94 14.10 1.93
N TRP A 343 14.25 13.11 2.74
CA TRP A 343 14.89 11.88 2.30
C TRP A 343 14.39 10.68 3.11
N SER A 344 14.53 9.49 2.52
CA SER A 344 14.22 8.24 3.19
C SER A 344 15.26 7.17 2.88
N LEU A 345 15.50 6.30 3.86
CA LEU A 345 16.27 5.07 3.73
C LEU A 345 15.37 3.90 4.10
N VAL A 346 15.45 2.82 3.33
CA VAL A 346 14.68 1.58 3.57
C VAL A 346 15.63 0.40 3.45
N ALA A 347 15.50 -0.54 4.39
CA ALA A 347 16.19 -1.82 4.36
C ALA A 347 15.21 -2.93 4.70
N ALA A 348 15.30 -4.06 4.00
CA ALA A 348 14.50 -5.23 4.30
C ALA A 348 15.28 -6.51 3.95
N LEU A 349 15.30 -7.45 4.88
CA LEU A 349 15.98 -8.74 4.77
C LEU A 349 14.99 -9.87 4.98
N ARG A 350 14.98 -10.83 4.08
CA ARG A 350 14.28 -12.12 4.26
C ARG A 350 15.30 -13.20 4.55
N HIS A 351 14.98 -14.08 5.51
CA HIS A 351 15.76 -15.27 5.82
C HIS A 351 14.86 -16.50 5.98
N PHE A 352 15.21 -17.58 5.30
CA PHE A 352 14.53 -18.88 5.40
C PHE A 352 15.26 -19.77 6.42
N TRP A 353 14.61 -20.04 7.53
CA TRP A 353 15.06 -21.02 8.54
C TRP A 353 14.87 -22.47 8.06
N THR A 354 13.78 -22.67 7.34
CA THR A 354 13.44 -23.93 6.65
C THR A 354 12.67 -23.54 5.37
N PRO A 355 12.47 -24.47 4.42
CA PRO A 355 11.65 -24.17 3.24
C PRO A 355 10.23 -23.68 3.55
N GLN A 356 9.73 -23.95 4.77
CA GLN A 356 8.39 -23.60 5.21
C GLN A 356 8.35 -22.45 6.21
N LEU A 357 9.47 -22.10 6.83
CA LEU A 357 9.54 -21.07 7.88
C LEU A 357 10.53 -19.99 7.48
N ARG A 358 10.05 -18.76 7.39
CA ARG A 358 10.89 -17.59 7.12
C ARG A 358 10.59 -16.46 8.09
N SER A 359 11.57 -15.61 8.27
CA SER A 359 11.39 -14.32 8.94
C SER A 359 11.88 -13.20 8.04
N GLU A 360 11.31 -12.03 8.26
CA GLU A 360 11.68 -10.81 7.54
C GLU A 360 11.92 -9.72 8.57
N LEU A 361 13.05 -9.03 8.44
CA LEU A 361 13.41 -7.86 9.22
C LEU A 361 13.40 -6.67 8.29
N PHE A 362 12.70 -5.60 8.66
CA PHE A 362 12.56 -4.43 7.81
C PHE A 362 12.50 -3.15 8.62
N GLY A 363 12.87 -2.06 7.95
CA GLY A 363 12.76 -0.74 8.55
C GLY A 363 12.94 0.38 7.56
N SER A 364 12.51 1.56 7.97
CA SER A 364 12.77 2.82 7.26
C SER A 364 13.08 3.93 8.23
N TYR A 365 13.94 4.85 7.78
CA TYR A 365 14.20 6.11 8.45
C TYR A 365 14.03 7.24 7.47
N SER A 366 13.34 8.31 7.87
CA SER A 366 13.07 9.45 7.01
C SER A 366 13.09 10.75 7.79
N GLU A 367 13.61 11.80 7.16
CA GLU A 367 13.59 13.16 7.69
C GLU A 367 12.99 14.12 6.66
N LEU A 368 12.13 15.03 7.14
CA LEU A 368 11.60 16.13 6.34
C LEU A 368 12.10 17.47 6.85
N LYS A 369 12.27 18.39 5.92
CA LYS A 369 12.47 19.82 6.17
C LYS A 369 11.29 20.54 5.53
N LEU A 370 10.36 20.98 6.35
CA LEU A 370 9.10 21.54 5.85
C LEU A 370 9.23 22.98 5.37
N GLY A 371 10.20 23.74 5.92
CA GLY A 371 10.40 25.14 5.54
C GLY A 371 9.28 26.10 5.99
N TYR A 372 8.21 25.58 6.60
CA TYR A 372 7.04 26.35 7.00
C TYR A 372 6.53 25.97 8.40
N THR A 373 5.76 26.87 8.98
CA THR A 373 5.03 26.65 10.25
C THR A 373 3.54 26.55 9.96
N VAL A 374 2.85 25.64 10.64
CA VAL A 374 1.38 25.49 10.48
C VAL A 374 0.68 26.26 11.61
N ALA A 375 -0.23 27.14 11.23
CA ALA A 375 -1.05 27.86 12.19
C ALA A 375 -1.81 26.89 13.13
N GLY A 376 -1.91 27.25 14.41
CA GLY A 376 -2.57 26.41 15.41
C GLY A 376 -1.73 25.21 15.91
N GLN A 377 -0.55 24.94 15.38
CA GLN A 377 0.40 23.94 15.89
C GLN A 377 1.47 24.58 16.82
N THR A 378 1.42 25.88 16.98
CA THR A 378 2.34 26.65 17.80
C THR A 378 1.93 26.72 19.25
N VAL A 379 2.88 26.72 20.15
CA VAL A 379 2.67 26.94 21.59
C VAL A 379 2.57 28.44 21.83
N PRO A 380 1.53 28.96 22.52
CA PRO A 380 1.45 30.36 22.87
C PRO A 380 2.71 30.84 23.61
N GLY A 381 3.28 31.96 23.18
CA GLY A 381 4.51 32.53 23.77
C GLY A 381 5.82 31.90 23.26
N VAL A 382 5.75 30.89 22.40
CA VAL A 382 6.94 30.30 21.77
C VAL A 382 7.01 30.70 20.30
N VAL A 383 8.19 31.14 19.85
CA VAL A 383 8.42 31.46 18.44
C VAL A 383 8.14 30.24 17.57
N ALA A 384 7.21 30.38 16.65
CA ALA A 384 6.86 29.31 15.71
C ALA A 384 8.05 28.94 14.82
N ARG A 385 8.35 27.65 14.72
CA ARG A 385 9.41 27.09 13.85
C ARG A 385 8.86 25.91 13.07
N PRO A 386 9.47 25.55 11.93
CA PRO A 386 9.14 24.31 11.23
C PRO A 386 9.26 23.08 12.14
N LEU A 387 8.34 22.17 11.98
CA LEU A 387 8.29 20.94 12.80
C LEU A 387 9.34 19.91 12.39
N ASP A 388 9.74 19.91 11.13
CA ASP A 388 10.78 19.07 10.54
C ASP A 388 10.76 17.63 11.12
N PRO A 389 9.72 16.85 10.82
CA PRO A 389 9.54 15.54 11.41
C PRO A 389 10.61 14.55 10.97
N LYS A 390 11.01 13.69 11.88
CA LYS A 390 11.85 12.50 11.68
C LYS A 390 11.04 11.27 12.05
N GLU A 391 11.13 10.22 11.26
CA GLU A 391 10.41 8.98 11.55
C GLU A 391 11.32 7.77 11.40
N LEU A 392 11.29 6.90 12.39
CA LEU A 392 11.86 5.56 12.38
C LEU A 392 10.74 4.53 12.43
N ILE A 393 10.72 3.62 11.48
CA ILE A 393 9.87 2.43 11.49
C ILE A 393 10.79 1.22 11.48
N VAL A 394 10.61 0.29 12.40
CA VAL A 394 11.33 -0.99 12.44
C VAL A 394 10.35 -2.10 12.77
N GLY A 395 10.46 -3.21 12.08
CA GLY A 395 9.60 -4.35 12.32
C GLY A 395 10.25 -5.66 11.93
N ALA A 396 9.66 -6.73 12.42
CA ALA A 396 10.01 -8.09 12.05
C ALA A 396 8.75 -8.95 11.96
N ASN A 397 8.78 -9.94 11.09
CA ASN A 397 7.74 -10.94 11.02
C ASN A 397 8.32 -12.36 11.04
N LEU A 398 7.46 -13.31 11.37
CA LEU A 398 7.71 -14.73 11.25
C LEU A 398 6.55 -15.34 10.47
N ILE A 399 6.84 -16.03 9.37
CA ILE A 399 5.85 -16.56 8.45
C ILE A 399 6.07 -18.05 8.26
N TRP A 400 5.02 -18.82 8.51
CA TRP A 400 4.97 -20.26 8.29
C TRP A 400 4.10 -20.56 7.06
N SER A 401 4.67 -21.26 6.08
CA SER A 401 4.03 -21.68 4.84
C SER A 401 3.90 -23.21 4.80
N PRO A 402 2.89 -23.80 5.50
CA PRO A 402 2.77 -25.27 5.63
C PRO A 402 2.51 -25.97 4.32
N VAL A 403 1.84 -25.30 3.39
CA VAL A 403 1.53 -25.80 2.04
C VAL A 403 1.67 -24.66 1.03
N PRO A 404 1.93 -24.95 -0.23
CA PRO A 404 2.03 -23.92 -1.27
C PRO A 404 0.82 -22.98 -1.29
N GLY A 405 1.10 -21.68 -1.29
CA GLY A 405 0.10 -20.62 -1.35
C GLY A 405 -0.63 -20.33 -0.02
N LEU A 406 -0.34 -20.98 1.09
CA LEU A 406 -0.88 -20.67 2.42
C LEU A 406 0.24 -20.11 3.30
N ASP A 407 0.08 -18.89 3.78
CA ASP A 407 0.96 -18.22 4.73
C ASP A 407 0.19 -17.92 6.03
N VAL A 408 0.79 -18.26 7.15
CA VAL A 408 0.35 -17.85 8.50
C VAL A 408 1.52 -17.07 9.12
N GLY A 409 1.31 -15.80 9.42
CA GLY A 409 2.40 -14.94 9.87
C GLY A 409 2.01 -14.01 11.00
N VAL A 410 2.99 -13.72 11.84
CA VAL A 410 2.90 -12.69 12.89
C VAL A 410 3.94 -11.61 12.60
N GLU A 411 3.58 -10.35 12.85
CA GLU A 411 4.45 -9.19 12.67
C GLU A 411 4.40 -8.33 13.92
N VAL A 412 5.56 -7.79 14.32
CA VAL A 412 5.66 -6.75 15.34
C VAL A 412 6.34 -5.54 14.71
N LEU A 413 5.80 -4.36 15.00
CA LEU A 413 6.23 -3.09 14.48
C LEU A 413 6.48 -2.10 15.61
N TYR A 414 7.57 -1.37 15.53
CA TYR A 414 7.84 -0.17 16.32
C TYR A 414 7.92 1.04 15.38
N ASN A 415 7.21 2.11 15.73
CA ASN A 415 7.27 3.39 15.03
C ASN A 415 7.58 4.48 16.04
N ARG A 416 8.52 5.37 15.69
CA ARG A 416 8.85 6.58 16.45
C ARG A 416 8.92 7.78 15.53
N THR A 417 8.17 8.81 15.90
CA THR A 417 8.21 10.11 15.23
C THR A 417 8.73 11.16 16.19
N GLU A 418 9.66 11.97 15.74
CA GLU A 418 10.23 13.10 16.48
C GLU A 418 10.01 14.40 15.72
N LEU A 419 9.76 15.49 16.45
CA LEU A 419 9.60 16.83 15.92
C LEU A 419 10.76 17.70 16.39
N LYS A 420 11.19 18.63 15.56
CA LYS A 420 12.18 19.61 15.94
C LYS A 420 11.70 20.56 17.04
N GLN A 421 10.39 20.89 17.05
CA GLN A 421 9.75 21.72 18.06
C GLN A 421 8.58 20.97 18.69
N ALA A 422 8.38 21.14 20.01
CA ALA A 422 7.22 20.61 20.69
C ALA A 422 5.91 21.30 20.21
N VAL A 423 4.85 20.52 20.18
CA VAL A 423 3.50 20.97 19.87
C VAL A 423 2.55 20.68 21.03
N LEU A 424 1.47 21.43 21.13
CA LEU A 424 0.39 21.11 22.09
C LEU A 424 -0.27 19.79 21.67
N ALA A 425 -0.31 18.85 22.61
CA ALA A 425 -1.10 17.64 22.42
C ALA A 425 -2.59 18.01 22.44
N ALA A 426 -3.37 17.44 21.53
CA ALA A 426 -4.81 17.50 21.64
C ALA A 426 -5.31 16.46 22.65
N ASN A 427 -6.43 16.73 23.28
CA ASN A 427 -7.14 15.78 24.13
C ASN A 427 -7.88 14.73 23.29
N ASN A 428 -8.57 13.81 23.95
CA ASN A 428 -9.34 12.74 23.32
C ASN A 428 -10.46 13.23 22.38
N ALA A 429 -10.85 14.50 22.49
CA ALA A 429 -11.85 15.14 21.62
C ALA A 429 -11.21 15.89 20.43
N GLY A 430 -9.89 15.74 20.21
CA GLY A 430 -9.20 16.43 19.14
C GLY A 430 -8.92 17.92 19.40
N VAL A 431 -9.21 18.41 20.62
CA VAL A 431 -9.04 19.81 21.00
C VAL A 431 -7.71 19.99 21.69
N ARG A 432 -6.89 20.93 21.20
CA ARG A 432 -5.64 21.31 21.84
C ARG A 432 -5.93 22.17 23.06
N GLN A 433 -5.61 21.65 24.23
CA GLN A 433 -5.75 22.40 25.47
C GLN A 433 -4.54 23.31 25.66
N PRO A 434 -4.75 24.61 26.00
CA PRO A 434 -3.67 25.47 26.46
C PRO A 434 -2.97 24.89 27.68
N LEU A 435 -1.67 25.15 27.84
CA LEU A 435 -0.92 24.68 29.02
C LEU A 435 -1.56 25.10 30.33
N ALA A 436 -2.12 26.33 30.39
CA ALA A 436 -2.86 26.86 31.56
C ALA A 436 -4.12 26.05 31.89
N ALA A 437 -4.66 25.31 30.94
CA ALA A 437 -5.85 24.44 31.10
C ALA A 437 -5.47 22.95 31.20
N GLY A 438 -4.21 22.64 31.59
CA GLY A 438 -3.73 21.25 31.70
C GLY A 438 -3.26 20.62 30.39
N GLY A 439 -3.04 21.41 29.34
CA GLY A 439 -2.49 20.94 28.09
C GLY A 439 -1.09 20.38 28.24
N ARG A 440 -0.70 19.42 27.39
CA ARG A 440 0.60 18.76 27.39
C ARG A 440 1.37 19.08 26.13
N LEU A 441 2.66 19.31 26.26
CA LEU A 441 3.58 19.42 25.12
C LEU A 441 4.11 18.04 24.75
N ILE A 442 4.16 17.79 23.44
CA ILE A 442 4.79 16.59 22.88
C ILE A 442 5.80 17.00 21.82
N LYS A 443 6.95 16.36 21.84
CA LYS A 443 8.02 16.52 20.84
C LYS A 443 8.31 15.20 20.12
N SER A 444 7.98 14.10 20.74
CA SER A 444 8.11 12.76 20.16
C SER A 444 6.93 11.88 20.57
N ASP A 445 6.63 10.91 19.76
CA ASP A 445 5.65 9.86 20.05
C ASP A 445 6.13 8.54 19.47
N ASP A 446 5.81 7.46 20.16
CA ASP A 446 6.14 6.11 19.73
C ASP A 446 4.94 5.18 19.85
N ALA A 447 4.93 4.16 19.03
CA ALA A 447 3.87 3.16 18.99
C ALA A 447 4.45 1.77 18.73
N ILE A 448 3.85 0.79 19.36
CA ILE A 448 4.08 -0.63 19.07
C ILE A 448 2.79 -1.20 18.51
N ALA A 449 2.90 -2.00 17.47
CA ALA A 449 1.79 -2.72 16.88
C ALA A 449 2.18 -4.17 16.62
N GLY A 450 1.21 -5.06 16.76
CA GLY A 450 1.32 -6.46 16.39
C GLY A 450 0.25 -6.83 15.37
N ARG A 451 0.54 -7.77 14.49
CA ARG A 451 -0.41 -8.27 13.51
C ARG A 451 -0.28 -9.78 13.32
N LEU A 452 -1.41 -10.45 13.31
CA LEU A 452 -1.57 -11.82 12.81
C LEU A 452 -2.16 -11.72 11.41
N ARG A 453 -1.62 -12.48 10.46
CA ARG A 453 -2.12 -12.60 9.09
C ARG A 453 -2.21 -14.07 8.69
N ILE A 454 -3.34 -14.45 8.13
CA ILE A 454 -3.54 -15.72 7.44
C ILE A 454 -3.91 -15.38 6.00
N GLN A 455 -3.16 -15.92 5.05
CA GLN A 455 -3.31 -15.60 3.63
C GLN A 455 -3.26 -16.86 2.78
N ARG A 456 -4.19 -16.98 1.84
CA ARG A 456 -4.19 -18.03 0.82
C ARG A 456 -4.18 -17.39 -0.57
N ASP A 457 -3.15 -17.73 -1.35
CA ASP A 457 -3.07 -17.44 -2.79
C ASP A 457 -3.52 -18.68 -3.59
N PHE A 458 -4.26 -18.45 -4.68
CA PHE A 458 -4.77 -19.53 -5.57
C PHE A 458 -4.74 -19.12 -7.03
#